data_5afc9af546293bd90f9ef69c36586f76
#
_entry.id   5afc9af546293bd90f9ef69c36586f76
#
_cell.length_a   1.000
_cell.length_b   1.000
_cell.length_c   1.000
_cell.angle_alpha   90.00
_cell.angle_beta   90.00
_cell.angle_gamma   90.00
#
_symmetry.space_group_name_H-M   'P 1'
#
loop_
_entity.id
_entity.type
_entity.pdbx_description
1 polymer ?
#
loop_
_entity_poly.entity_id
_entity_poly.type
_entity_poly.pdbx_seq_one_letter_code
_entity_poly.pdbx_strand_id
1 'polypeptide(L)'
;MKRIHKGDEVIVTTGRSKGQRGHVLRTLGEEKLLVENVNMVKKHQKPTGEQAGQVLHREAALHISNVALWNVAENRRVKVGYGTNDAGQKVRVDRKTGQVIDA
;
A
#
# COMPACT_ATOMS: atom_id res chain seq x y z
N MET A 1 4.36 15.49 -3.62
CA MET A 1 4.88 14.30 -2.92
C MET A 1 3.72 13.39 -2.56
N LYS A 2 3.86 12.10 -2.81
CA LYS A 2 2.80 11.11 -2.50
C LYS A 2 2.87 10.73 -1.02
N ARG A 3 1.70 10.54 -0.43
CA ARG A 3 1.56 10.10 0.96
C ARG A 3 2.03 8.66 1.18
N ILE A 4 1.86 7.79 0.18
CA ILE A 4 2.20 6.37 0.23
C ILE A 4 3.11 6.05 -0.95
N HIS A 5 4.20 5.33 -0.67
CA HIS A 5 5.21 4.95 -1.66
C HIS A 5 5.33 3.43 -1.75
N LYS A 6 5.89 2.95 -2.86
CA LYS A 6 6.26 1.54 -3.03
C LYS A 6 7.15 1.09 -1.87
N GLY A 7 6.85 -0.07 -1.32
CA GLY A 7 7.59 -0.65 -0.20
C GLY A 7 7.09 -0.26 1.18
N ASP A 8 6.19 0.72 1.26
CA ASP A 8 5.63 1.13 2.55
C ASP A 8 4.77 0.01 3.14
N GLU A 9 4.81 -0.12 4.47
CA GLU A 9 3.87 -0.95 5.21
C GLU A 9 2.56 -0.19 5.37
N VAL A 10 1.44 -0.81 4.98
CA VAL A 10 0.12 -0.20 5.04
C VAL A 10 -0.91 -1.14 5.63
N ILE A 11 -2.01 -0.56 6.13
CA ILE A 11 -3.19 -1.29 6.58
C ILE A 11 -4.41 -0.82 5.78
N VAL A 12 -5.27 -1.76 5.41
CA VAL A 12 -6.54 -1.44 4.75
C VAL A 12 -7.54 -0.97 5.81
N THR A 13 -8.12 0.20 5.58
CA THR A 13 -9.00 0.86 6.56
C THR A 13 -10.47 0.62 6.30
N THR A 14 -10.86 0.34 5.07
CA THR A 14 -12.26 0.11 4.69
C THR A 14 -12.36 -0.98 3.63
N GLY A 15 -13.58 -1.51 3.44
CA GLY A 15 -13.89 -2.45 2.38
C GLY A 15 -13.68 -3.90 2.78
N ARG A 16 -13.70 -4.76 1.77
CA ARG A 16 -13.62 -6.22 1.93
C ARG A 16 -12.37 -6.69 2.67
N SER A 17 -11.25 -6.00 2.46
CA SER A 17 -9.95 -6.38 3.04
C SER A 17 -9.61 -5.60 4.30
N LYS A 18 -10.57 -4.93 4.92
CA LYS A 18 -10.35 -4.12 6.13
C LYS A 18 -9.55 -4.88 7.19
N GLY A 19 -8.53 -4.24 7.72
CA GLY A 19 -7.67 -4.80 8.75
C GLY A 19 -6.48 -5.59 8.24
N GLN A 20 -6.42 -5.91 6.96
CA GLN A 20 -5.26 -6.59 6.37
C GLN A 20 -4.10 -5.61 6.21
N ARG A 21 -2.89 -6.10 6.41
CA ARG A 21 -1.65 -5.32 6.33
C ARG A 21 -0.69 -5.97 5.35
N GLY A 22 0.15 -5.15 4.74
CA GLY A 22 1.18 -5.63 3.84
C GLY A 22 2.00 -4.49 3.28
N HIS A 23 2.96 -4.83 2.43
CA HIS A 23 3.82 -3.87 1.75
C HIS A 23 3.21 -3.47 0.42
N VAL A 24 3.33 -2.22 0.08
CA VAL A 24 2.94 -1.73 -1.25
C VAL A 24 3.87 -2.31 -2.29
N LEU A 25 3.33 -3.12 -3.20
CA LEU A 25 4.09 -3.71 -4.30
C LEU A 25 4.42 -2.66 -5.37
N ARG A 26 3.43 -1.87 -5.73
CA ARG A 26 3.59 -0.74 -6.66
C ARG A 26 2.37 0.17 -6.60
N THR A 27 2.55 1.38 -7.09
CA THR A 27 1.45 2.33 -7.28
C THR A 27 0.99 2.29 -8.73
N LEU A 28 -0.32 2.44 -8.92
CA LEU A 28 -0.96 2.47 -10.24
C LEU A 28 -1.52 3.88 -10.45
N GLY A 29 -0.71 4.77 -11.00
CA GLY A 29 -1.05 6.18 -11.09
C GLY A 29 -1.04 6.84 -9.71
N GLU A 30 -1.88 7.86 -9.52
CA GLU A 30 -1.92 8.63 -8.27
C GLU A 30 -2.98 8.15 -7.29
N GLU A 31 -3.92 7.31 -7.72
CA GLU A 31 -5.10 6.98 -6.93
C GLU A 31 -5.17 5.52 -6.47
N LYS A 32 -4.44 4.62 -7.11
CA LYS A 32 -4.52 3.18 -6.82
C LYS A 32 -3.16 2.57 -6.54
N LEU A 33 -3.19 1.44 -5.83
CA LEU A 33 -1.98 0.70 -5.50
C LEU A 33 -2.29 -0.79 -5.31
N LEU A 34 -1.23 -1.59 -5.34
CA LEU A 34 -1.28 -3.02 -5.03
C LEU A 34 -0.53 -3.27 -3.73
N VAL A 35 -1.13 -4.04 -2.84
CA VAL A 35 -0.53 -4.44 -1.57
C VAL A 35 -0.34 -5.95 -1.55
N GLU A 36 0.83 -6.41 -1.16
CA GLU A 36 1.19 -7.82 -1.12
C GLU A 36 0.19 -8.63 -0.30
N ASN A 37 -0.36 -9.68 -0.90
CA ASN A 37 -1.33 -10.62 -0.30
C ASN A 37 -2.60 -9.96 0.24
N VAL A 38 -2.92 -8.76 -0.20
CA VAL A 38 -4.13 -8.03 0.23
C VAL A 38 -5.05 -7.84 -0.97
N ASN A 39 -6.34 -7.90 -0.72
CA ASN A 39 -7.39 -7.78 -1.75
C ASN A 39 -7.23 -8.82 -2.87
N MET A 40 -6.96 -10.06 -2.46
CA MET A 40 -6.73 -11.15 -3.41
C MET A 40 -8.01 -11.52 -4.14
N VAL A 41 -7.86 -11.74 -5.43
CA VAL A 41 -8.95 -12.20 -6.29
C VAL A 41 -8.52 -13.46 -7.03
N LYS A 42 -9.49 -14.31 -7.33
CA LYS A 42 -9.27 -15.47 -8.20
C LYS A 42 -9.53 -15.05 -9.64
N LYS A 43 -8.58 -15.32 -10.51
CA LYS A 43 -8.72 -15.09 -11.94
C LYS A 43 -8.67 -16.42 -12.67
N HIS A 44 -9.75 -16.76 -13.38
CA HIS A 44 -9.78 -17.95 -14.23
C HIS A 44 -9.18 -17.60 -15.57
N GLN A 45 -8.07 -18.28 -15.91
CA GLN A 45 -7.45 -18.14 -17.20
C GLN A 45 -8.05 -19.16 -18.15
N LYS A 46 -8.52 -18.71 -19.31
CA LYS A 46 -9.04 -19.62 -20.34
C LYS A 46 -7.91 -20.45 -20.95
N PRO A 47 -8.15 -21.73 -21.30
CA PRO A 47 -7.17 -22.51 -22.05
C PRO A 47 -6.83 -21.82 -23.37
N THR A 48 -5.54 -21.79 -23.70
CA THR A 48 -5.05 -21.22 -24.96
C THR A 48 -4.08 -22.21 -25.59
N GLY A 49 -4.33 -22.58 -26.85
CA GLY A 49 -3.48 -23.53 -27.57
C GLY A 49 -3.34 -24.84 -26.82
N GLU A 50 -2.10 -25.22 -26.49
CA GLU A 50 -1.79 -26.45 -25.76
C GLU A 50 -1.84 -26.31 -24.25
N GLN A 51 -2.08 -25.09 -23.74
CA GLN A 51 -2.10 -24.83 -22.31
C GLN A 51 -3.49 -25.04 -21.73
N ALA A 52 -3.56 -25.76 -20.61
CA ALA A 52 -4.78 -25.90 -19.85
C ALA A 52 -5.12 -24.57 -19.14
N GLY A 53 -6.40 -24.36 -18.87
CA GLY A 53 -6.85 -23.24 -18.06
C GLY A 53 -6.28 -23.30 -16.66
N GLN A 54 -6.04 -22.11 -16.06
CA GLN A 54 -5.48 -21.99 -14.73
C GLN A 54 -6.34 -21.05 -13.87
N VAL A 55 -6.31 -21.31 -12.56
CA VAL A 55 -6.85 -20.40 -11.57
C VAL A 55 -5.68 -19.65 -10.96
N LEU A 56 -5.68 -18.33 -11.12
CA LEU A 56 -4.64 -17.46 -10.57
C LEU A 56 -5.19 -16.67 -9.39
N HIS A 57 -4.37 -16.53 -8.37
CA HIS A 57 -4.64 -15.64 -7.24
C HIS A 57 -3.74 -14.42 -7.39
N ARG A 58 -4.34 -13.25 -7.52
CA ARG A 58 -3.61 -11.99 -7.69
C ARG A 58 -4.20 -10.91 -6.81
N GLU A 59 -3.36 -9.96 -6.45
CA GLU A 59 -3.80 -8.74 -5.77
C GLU A 59 -4.63 -7.90 -6.74
N ALA A 60 -5.78 -7.42 -6.29
CA ALA A 60 -6.55 -6.43 -7.01
C ALA A 60 -6.17 -5.03 -6.49
N ALA A 61 -6.32 -4.02 -7.35
CA ALA A 61 -5.99 -2.66 -6.99
C ALA A 61 -6.87 -2.13 -5.85
N LEU A 62 -6.26 -1.37 -4.96
CA LEU A 62 -6.94 -0.65 -3.88
C LEU A 62 -6.83 0.84 -4.15
N HIS A 63 -7.89 1.59 -3.82
CA HIS A 63 -7.83 3.05 -3.87
C HIS A 63 -7.01 3.55 -2.68
N ILE A 64 -6.18 4.55 -2.91
CA ILE A 64 -5.28 5.09 -1.89
C ILE A 64 -6.02 5.60 -0.64
N SER A 65 -7.24 6.07 -0.79
CA SER A 65 -8.08 6.53 0.34
C SER A 65 -8.49 5.40 1.28
N ASN A 66 -8.40 4.15 0.83
CA ASN A 66 -8.81 2.96 1.60
C ASN A 66 -7.65 2.33 2.38
N VAL A 67 -6.48 2.92 2.34
CA VAL A 67 -5.30 2.43 3.06
C VAL A 67 -4.68 3.55 3.88
N ALA A 68 -3.98 3.16 4.95
CA ALA A 68 -3.22 4.07 5.79
C ALA A 68 -1.82 3.51 6.00
N LEU A 69 -0.85 4.38 6.18
CA LEU A 69 0.50 3.97 6.52
C LEU A 69 0.48 3.28 7.89
N TRP A 70 1.26 2.22 8.03
CA TRP A 70 1.31 1.42 9.26
C TRP A 70 2.71 1.47 9.87
N ASN A 71 2.78 1.80 11.16
CA ASN A 71 4.03 1.73 11.92
C ASN A 71 4.11 0.37 12.59
N VAL A 72 4.99 -0.50 12.08
CA VAL A 72 5.17 -1.86 12.58
C VAL A 72 5.73 -1.84 14.00
N ALA A 73 6.68 -0.93 14.29
CA ALA A 73 7.32 -0.86 15.58
C ALA A 73 6.35 -0.45 16.69
N GLU A 74 5.45 0.48 16.42
CA GLU A 74 4.45 0.96 17.38
C GLU A 74 3.10 0.30 17.23
N ASN A 75 2.93 -0.55 16.22
CA ASN A 75 1.70 -1.29 15.95
C ASN A 75 0.46 -0.38 15.85
N ARG A 76 0.57 0.68 15.05
CA ARG A 76 -0.50 1.68 14.87
C ARG A 76 -0.50 2.29 13.48
N ARG A 77 -1.63 2.91 13.12
CA ARG A 77 -1.72 3.74 11.92
C ARG A 77 -0.90 5.01 12.08
N VAL A 78 -0.37 5.48 10.94
CA VAL A 78 0.39 6.73 10.88
C VAL A 78 -0.37 7.73 10.02
N LYS A 79 -0.63 8.90 10.55
CA LYS A 79 -1.11 10.03 9.78
C LYS A 79 0.10 10.76 9.20
N VAL A 80 0.17 10.80 7.86
CA VAL A 80 1.30 11.39 7.16
C VAL A 80 1.13 12.90 7.06
N GLY A 81 2.13 13.62 7.51
CA GLY A 81 2.31 15.03 7.24
C GLY A 81 3.56 15.25 6.41
N TYR A 82 3.86 16.48 6.10
CA TYR A 82 5.04 16.85 5.33
C TYR A 82 5.86 17.89 6.07
N GLY A 83 7.16 17.75 5.97
CA GLY A 83 8.12 18.68 6.55
C GLY A 83 9.35 18.77 5.70
N THR A 84 10.38 19.40 6.21
CA THR A 84 11.68 19.48 5.57
C THR A 84 12.73 18.89 6.49
N ASN A 85 13.70 18.18 5.91
CA ASN A 85 14.84 17.67 6.66
C ASN A 85 15.95 18.75 6.76
N ASP A 86 17.06 18.40 7.41
CA ASP A 86 18.18 19.32 7.60
C ASP A 86 18.83 19.76 6.28
N ALA A 87 18.66 18.98 5.21
CA ALA A 87 19.15 19.31 3.88
C ALA A 87 18.15 20.18 3.08
N GLY A 88 17.01 20.56 3.67
CA GLY A 88 15.99 21.37 3.01
C GLY A 88 15.08 20.58 2.07
N GLN A 89 15.17 19.26 2.05
CA GLN A 89 14.35 18.42 1.22
C GLN A 89 12.99 18.14 1.88
N LYS A 90 11.94 18.07 1.06
CA LYS A 90 10.60 17.73 1.53
C LYS A 90 10.53 16.24 1.87
N VAL A 91 10.09 15.94 3.07
CA VAL A 91 9.98 14.55 3.57
C VAL A 91 8.61 14.32 4.20
N ARG A 92 8.25 13.04 4.31
CA ARG A 92 7.05 12.65 5.04
C ARG A 92 7.38 12.57 6.53
N VAL A 93 6.46 13.04 7.36
CA VAL A 93 6.62 12.98 8.81
C VAL A 93 5.37 12.36 9.45
N ASP A 94 5.57 11.72 10.59
CA ASP A 94 4.47 11.25 11.43
C ASP A 94 3.88 12.47 12.14
N ARG A 95 2.61 12.76 11.88
CA ARG A 95 1.93 13.93 12.44
C ARG A 95 1.79 13.86 13.95
N LYS A 96 1.80 12.67 14.54
CA LYS A 96 1.67 12.48 15.98
C LYS A 96 2.98 12.78 16.73
N THR A 97 4.10 12.31 16.19
CA THR A 97 5.42 12.38 16.85
C THR A 97 6.34 13.42 16.24
N GLY A 98 6.07 13.85 15.00
CA GLY A 98 6.98 14.70 14.26
C GLY A 98 8.19 14.01 13.67
N GLN A 99 8.32 12.70 13.85
CA GLN A 99 9.46 11.95 13.33
C GLN A 99 9.39 11.82 11.82
N VAL A 100 10.57 11.88 11.18
CA VAL A 100 10.70 11.68 9.75
C VAL A 100 10.45 10.22 9.41
N ILE A 101 9.54 9.97 8.44
CA ILE A 101 9.24 8.62 7.96
C ILE A 101 10.31 8.18 6.96
N ASP A 102 10.71 9.09 6.09
CA ASP A 102 11.72 8.85 5.05
C ASP A 102 13.10 9.20 5.62
N ALA A 103 13.69 8.24 6.25
CA ALA A 103 15.03 8.45 6.81
C ALA A 103 16.11 8.27 5.75
#